data_b6c9e02acacb69f5a18f7123d14dfc6c
#
_entry.id   b6c9e02acacb69f5a18f7123d14dfc6c
#
_cell.length_a   1.000
_cell.length_b   1.000
_cell.length_c   1.000
_cell.angle_alpha   90.00
_cell.angle_beta   90.00
_cell.angle_gamma   90.00
#
_symmetry.space_group_name_H-M   'P 1'
#
loop_
_entity.id
_entity.type
_entity.pdbx_description
1 polymer ?
#
loop_
_entity_poly.entity_id
_entity_poly.type
_entity_poly.pdbx_seq_one_letter_code
_entity_poly.pdbx_strand_id
1 'polypeptide(L)'
;MTSLLMISGSTARSSLQTSALRTAARLVPPGVVAEVYDGLRHLPAFVPGEAAPAAAISVREQIAAADAVLFCTPEYAGSLPGSLKNLLDHVVAGGDLGGKPVAWLSVATPGQDEGARVTLETVLAQCNARLLHAACQRIPLMPHAVDGQGMVSDAQLHQALADMLQTLTRTLTQVQTRQAPSWQINSSLFPTLSRDGDRPTFRPRRPF
;
A
#
# COMPACT_ATOMS: atom_id res chain seq x y z
N MET A 1 -3.90 15.92 1.17
CA MET A 1 -4.94 15.03 0.62
C MET A 1 -4.31 13.66 0.60
N THR A 2 -4.89 12.67 1.26
CA THR A 2 -4.32 11.31 1.36
C THR A 2 -4.70 10.49 0.13
N SER A 3 -3.73 9.85 -0.52
CA SER A 3 -3.93 9.01 -1.70
C SER A 3 -3.81 7.52 -1.35
N LEU A 4 -4.79 6.74 -1.78
CA LEU A 4 -4.87 5.30 -1.52
C LEU A 4 -4.92 4.54 -2.85
N LEU A 5 -3.93 3.70 -3.11
CA LEU A 5 -3.97 2.77 -4.23
C LEU A 5 -4.55 1.43 -3.77
N MET A 6 -5.58 0.96 -4.46
CA MET A 6 -6.25 -0.31 -4.17
C MET A 6 -5.92 -1.33 -5.25
N ILE A 7 -5.39 -2.48 -4.88
CA ILE A 7 -4.92 -3.52 -5.81
C ILE A 7 -5.73 -4.79 -5.61
N SER A 8 -6.49 -5.17 -6.65
CA SER A 8 -7.16 -6.46 -6.69
C SER A 8 -6.20 -7.55 -7.18
N GLY A 9 -6.06 -8.65 -6.42
CA GLY A 9 -5.30 -9.83 -6.85
C GLY A 9 -6.02 -10.69 -7.89
N SER A 10 -7.28 -10.38 -8.18
CA SER A 10 -8.08 -11.13 -9.14
C SER A 10 -8.04 -10.51 -10.53
N THR A 11 -7.85 -11.33 -11.54
CA THR A 11 -7.97 -10.94 -12.97
C THR A 11 -9.32 -11.30 -13.58
N ALA A 12 -10.26 -11.85 -12.80
CA ALA A 12 -11.59 -12.18 -13.29
C ALA A 12 -12.42 -10.92 -13.57
N ARG A 13 -13.24 -10.93 -14.64
CA ARG A 13 -14.11 -9.80 -15.01
C ARG A 13 -15.13 -9.50 -13.91
N SER A 14 -15.72 -10.56 -13.32
CA SER A 14 -16.66 -10.50 -12.20
C SER A 14 -15.95 -11.00 -10.95
N SER A 15 -15.27 -10.10 -10.25
CA SER A 15 -14.47 -10.44 -9.07
C SER A 15 -15.05 -9.77 -7.84
N LEU A 16 -15.34 -10.56 -6.80
CA LEU A 16 -15.77 -10.04 -5.50
C LEU A 16 -14.74 -9.10 -4.90
N GLN A 17 -13.46 -9.39 -5.07
CA GLN A 17 -12.35 -8.55 -4.62
C GLN A 17 -12.37 -7.17 -5.30
N THR A 18 -12.53 -7.18 -6.63
CA THR A 18 -12.62 -5.93 -7.41
C THR A 18 -13.90 -5.16 -7.09
N SER A 19 -15.03 -5.84 -6.91
CA SER A 19 -16.30 -5.23 -6.50
C SER A 19 -16.18 -4.56 -5.13
N ALA A 20 -15.58 -5.23 -4.16
CA ALA A 20 -15.35 -4.67 -2.84
C ALA A 20 -14.45 -3.43 -2.90
N LEU A 21 -13.34 -3.47 -3.66
CA LEU A 21 -12.43 -2.34 -3.79
C LEU A 21 -13.07 -1.16 -4.52
N ARG A 22 -13.85 -1.40 -5.59
CA ARG A 22 -14.59 -0.34 -6.29
C ARG A 22 -15.62 0.34 -5.39
N THR A 23 -16.32 -0.46 -4.58
CA THR A 23 -17.25 0.06 -3.59
C THR A 23 -16.52 0.84 -2.51
N ALA A 24 -15.44 0.30 -1.97
CA ALA A 24 -14.59 0.97 -0.98
C ALA A 24 -14.07 2.32 -1.50
N ALA A 25 -13.64 2.40 -2.77
CA ALA A 25 -13.16 3.65 -3.38
C ALA A 25 -14.22 4.76 -3.42
N ARG A 26 -15.51 4.42 -3.40
CA ARG A 26 -16.61 5.40 -3.31
C ARG A 26 -16.97 5.78 -1.87
N LEU A 27 -16.51 5.02 -0.90
CA LEU A 27 -16.80 5.19 0.53
C LEU A 27 -15.66 5.84 1.30
N VAL A 28 -14.61 6.30 0.62
CA VAL A 28 -13.47 6.95 1.28
C VAL A 28 -13.93 8.22 2.03
N PRO A 29 -13.36 8.48 3.21
CA PRO A 29 -13.70 9.67 3.98
C PRO A 29 -13.25 10.96 3.28
N PRO A 30 -13.81 12.13 3.64
CA PRO A 30 -13.37 13.41 3.12
C PRO A 30 -11.85 13.61 3.28
N GLY A 31 -11.21 14.15 2.24
CA GLY A 31 -9.75 14.36 2.23
C GLY A 31 -8.92 13.14 1.78
N VAL A 32 -9.57 12.02 1.46
CA VAL A 32 -8.94 10.84 0.88
C VAL A 32 -9.36 10.68 -0.58
N VAL A 33 -8.42 10.32 -1.44
CA VAL A 33 -8.66 9.88 -2.82
C VAL A 33 -8.23 8.42 -2.93
N ALA A 34 -9.04 7.60 -3.58
CA ALA A 34 -8.72 6.20 -3.81
C ALA A 34 -8.82 5.87 -5.29
N GLU A 35 -7.85 5.11 -5.78
CA GLU A 35 -7.80 4.58 -7.13
C GLU A 35 -7.69 3.06 -7.09
N VAL A 36 -8.43 2.37 -7.96
CA VAL A 36 -8.35 0.92 -8.10
C VAL A 36 -7.50 0.59 -9.31
N TYR A 37 -6.37 -0.07 -9.08
CA TYR A 37 -5.49 -0.53 -10.15
C TYR A 37 -6.12 -1.72 -10.89
N ASP A 38 -6.29 -1.60 -12.19
CA ASP A 38 -6.91 -2.61 -13.06
C ASP A 38 -5.94 -3.23 -14.08
N GLY A 39 -4.66 -2.82 -14.05
CA GLY A 39 -3.61 -3.24 -14.99
C GLY A 39 -3.05 -4.65 -14.78
N LEU A 40 -3.42 -5.37 -13.72
CA LEU A 40 -2.80 -6.66 -13.33
C LEU A 40 -2.85 -7.71 -14.45
N ARG A 41 -3.90 -7.71 -15.26
CA ARG A 41 -4.08 -8.64 -16.39
C ARG A 41 -3.07 -8.42 -17.52
N HIS A 42 -2.57 -7.21 -17.66
CA HIS A 42 -1.71 -6.78 -18.76
C HIS A 42 -0.23 -6.69 -18.36
N LEU A 43 0.08 -7.06 -17.11
CA LEU A 43 1.44 -7.03 -16.61
C LEU A 43 2.22 -8.24 -17.15
N PRO A 44 3.29 -8.03 -17.95
CA PRO A 44 4.14 -9.11 -18.42
C PRO A 44 4.78 -9.89 -17.27
N ALA A 45 5.21 -11.12 -17.55
CA ALA A 45 5.95 -11.91 -16.55
C ALA A 45 7.23 -11.18 -16.14
N PHE A 46 7.53 -11.22 -14.84
CA PHE A 46 8.79 -10.73 -14.31
C PHE A 46 9.94 -11.65 -14.74
N VAL A 47 10.97 -11.05 -15.33
CA VAL A 47 12.20 -11.76 -15.72
C VAL A 47 13.37 -11.12 -14.99
N PRO A 48 14.04 -11.85 -14.09
CA PRO A 48 15.20 -11.34 -13.36
C PRO A 48 16.32 -10.88 -14.31
N GLY A 49 16.89 -9.69 -14.08
CA GLY A 49 17.98 -9.15 -14.87
C GLY A 49 17.55 -8.43 -16.16
N GLU A 50 16.29 -8.49 -16.55
CA GLU A 50 15.77 -7.72 -17.68
C GLU A 50 15.26 -6.32 -17.25
N ALA A 51 15.21 -5.41 -18.21
CA ALA A 51 14.62 -4.09 -17.99
C ALA A 51 13.12 -4.21 -17.70
N ALA A 52 12.63 -3.45 -16.71
CA ALA A 52 11.23 -3.47 -16.35
C ALA A 52 10.36 -2.99 -17.53
N PRO A 53 9.30 -3.74 -17.90
CA PRO A 53 8.38 -3.30 -18.96
C PRO A 53 7.59 -2.06 -18.53
N ALA A 54 7.11 -1.27 -19.49
CA ALA A 54 6.39 -0.02 -19.22
C ALA A 54 5.20 -0.18 -18.26
N ALA A 55 4.46 -1.29 -18.36
CA ALA A 55 3.35 -1.59 -17.45
C ALA A 55 3.84 -1.78 -15.99
N ALA A 56 5.01 -2.39 -15.79
CA ALA A 56 5.60 -2.56 -14.46
C ALA A 56 6.12 -1.22 -13.92
N ILE A 57 6.75 -0.39 -14.75
CA ILE A 57 7.17 0.96 -14.38
C ILE A 57 5.97 1.78 -13.93
N SER A 58 4.88 1.78 -14.71
CA SER A 58 3.66 2.54 -14.38
C SER A 58 3.04 2.14 -13.03
N VAL A 59 2.89 0.85 -12.74
CA VAL A 59 2.33 0.44 -11.44
C VAL A 59 3.26 0.75 -10.27
N ARG A 60 4.57 0.68 -10.47
CA ARG A 60 5.56 1.07 -9.46
C ARG A 60 5.47 2.56 -9.15
N GLU A 61 5.33 3.41 -10.18
CA GLU A 61 5.11 4.86 -10.01
C GLU A 61 3.81 5.14 -9.25
N GLN A 62 2.71 4.43 -9.55
CA GLN A 62 1.45 4.56 -8.82
C GLN A 62 1.61 4.15 -7.35
N ILE A 63 2.31 3.03 -7.06
CA ILE A 63 2.62 2.61 -5.69
C ILE A 63 3.49 3.67 -4.99
N ALA A 64 4.50 4.20 -5.65
CA ALA A 64 5.38 5.22 -5.08
C ALA A 64 4.61 6.50 -4.72
N ALA A 65 3.70 6.94 -5.61
CA ALA A 65 2.90 8.15 -5.42
C ALA A 65 1.81 8.01 -4.34
N ALA A 66 1.33 6.80 -4.05
CA ALA A 66 0.29 6.58 -3.05
C ALA A 66 0.84 6.68 -1.61
N ASP A 67 0.06 7.27 -0.69
CA ASP A 67 0.37 7.29 0.74
C ASP A 67 0.22 5.92 1.39
N ALA A 68 -0.66 5.06 0.84
CA ALA A 68 -0.81 3.68 1.27
C ALA A 68 -1.34 2.78 0.15
N VAL A 69 -1.16 1.47 0.31
CA VAL A 69 -1.70 0.46 -0.61
C VAL A 69 -2.63 -0.49 0.14
N LEU A 70 -3.82 -0.71 -0.43
CA LEU A 70 -4.80 -1.70 0.05
C LEU A 70 -4.87 -2.87 -0.92
N PHE A 71 -4.50 -4.05 -0.47
CA PHE A 71 -4.61 -5.29 -1.26
C PHE A 71 -5.91 -6.02 -0.95
N CYS A 72 -6.56 -6.57 -1.99
CA CYS A 72 -7.67 -7.51 -1.84
C CYS A 72 -7.48 -8.66 -2.82
N THR A 73 -7.28 -9.88 -2.32
CA THR A 73 -6.92 -11.03 -3.17
C THR A 73 -7.77 -12.25 -2.86
N PRO A 74 -8.13 -13.07 -3.88
CA PRO A 74 -8.61 -14.40 -3.64
C PRO A 74 -7.47 -15.34 -3.30
N GLU A 75 -7.81 -16.52 -2.82
CA GLU A 75 -6.88 -17.64 -2.68
C GLU A 75 -7.01 -18.59 -3.87
N TYR A 76 -5.88 -18.95 -4.50
CA TYR A 76 -5.81 -19.97 -5.54
C TYR A 76 -4.76 -21.01 -5.14
N ALA A 77 -5.17 -22.28 -5.11
CA ALA A 77 -4.30 -23.40 -4.74
C ALA A 77 -3.54 -23.16 -3.40
N GLY A 78 -4.22 -22.62 -2.40
CA GLY A 78 -3.65 -22.35 -1.07
C GLY A 78 -2.66 -21.18 -1.02
N SER A 79 -2.65 -20.30 -2.02
CA SER A 79 -1.69 -19.19 -2.10
C SER A 79 -2.27 -17.97 -2.85
N LEU A 80 -1.42 -16.96 -3.08
CA LEU A 80 -1.73 -15.83 -3.93
C LEU A 80 -1.94 -16.26 -5.39
N PRO A 81 -2.83 -15.60 -6.14
CA PRO A 81 -2.87 -15.74 -7.59
C PRO A 81 -1.51 -15.41 -8.21
N GLY A 82 -1.08 -16.19 -9.20
CA GLY A 82 0.19 -15.97 -9.88
C GLY A 82 0.34 -14.56 -10.47
N SER A 83 -0.78 -13.96 -10.93
CA SER A 83 -0.81 -12.59 -11.42
C SER A 83 -0.45 -11.56 -10.34
N LEU A 84 -0.94 -11.71 -9.10
CA LEU A 84 -0.58 -10.83 -8.00
C LEU A 84 0.87 -11.06 -7.55
N LYS A 85 1.29 -12.34 -7.50
CA LYS A 85 2.69 -12.67 -7.18
C LYS A 85 3.64 -12.05 -8.21
N ASN A 86 3.30 -12.11 -9.51
CA ASN A 86 4.06 -11.47 -10.57
C ASN A 86 4.18 -9.95 -10.39
N LEU A 87 3.10 -9.25 -10.01
CA LEU A 87 3.16 -7.83 -9.68
C LEU A 87 4.12 -7.59 -8.52
N LEU A 88 4.01 -8.36 -7.45
CA LEU A 88 4.87 -8.23 -6.28
C LEU A 88 6.34 -8.46 -6.63
N ASP A 89 6.67 -9.38 -7.54
CA ASP A 89 8.05 -9.60 -7.99
C ASP A 89 8.63 -8.37 -8.71
N HIS A 90 7.84 -7.70 -9.57
CA HIS A 90 8.25 -6.43 -10.18
C HIS A 90 8.46 -5.31 -9.16
N VAL A 91 7.62 -5.25 -8.12
CA VAL A 91 7.66 -4.20 -7.08
C VAL A 91 8.81 -4.43 -6.10
N VAL A 92 9.07 -5.70 -5.72
CA VAL A 92 10.22 -6.06 -4.87
C VAL A 92 11.54 -5.66 -5.53
N ALA A 93 11.69 -5.95 -6.81
CA ALA A 93 12.89 -5.61 -7.57
C ALA A 93 13.20 -4.10 -7.57
N GLY A 94 12.19 -3.25 -7.43
CA GLY A 94 12.33 -1.79 -7.36
C GLY A 94 12.41 -1.21 -5.95
N GLY A 95 12.10 -1.97 -4.92
CA GLY A 95 12.06 -1.48 -3.54
C GLY A 95 10.87 -0.54 -3.24
N ASP A 96 9.85 -0.50 -4.08
CA ASP A 96 8.78 0.52 -4.06
C ASP A 96 7.84 0.39 -2.85
N LEU A 97 7.83 -0.76 -2.18
CA LEU A 97 7.08 -1.00 -0.94
C LEU A 97 7.90 -0.74 0.34
N GLY A 98 9.17 -0.39 0.23
CA GLY A 98 10.02 -0.14 1.40
C GLY A 98 9.47 0.98 2.29
N GLY A 99 9.06 0.64 3.52
CA GLY A 99 8.42 1.57 4.47
C GLY A 99 7.01 2.01 4.09
N LYS A 100 6.46 1.59 2.92
CA LYS A 100 5.12 1.95 2.46
C LYS A 100 4.06 1.37 3.39
N PRO A 101 3.13 2.18 3.91
CA PRO A 101 1.97 1.70 4.63
C PRO A 101 1.11 0.79 3.74
N VAL A 102 0.79 -0.39 4.23
CA VAL A 102 -0.02 -1.37 3.50
C VAL A 102 -1.08 -1.98 4.41
N ALA A 103 -2.23 -2.33 3.84
CA ALA A 103 -3.26 -3.12 4.50
C ALA A 103 -3.82 -4.16 3.52
N TRP A 104 -4.55 -5.13 4.04
CA TRP A 104 -5.31 -6.06 3.22
C TRP A 104 -6.77 -6.13 3.65
N LEU A 105 -7.62 -6.36 2.65
CA LEU A 105 -9.03 -6.68 2.80
C LEU A 105 -9.24 -8.10 2.28
N SER A 106 -9.82 -8.97 3.11
CA SER A 106 -10.31 -10.27 2.64
C SER A 106 -11.83 -10.24 2.56
N VAL A 107 -12.36 -10.69 1.43
CA VAL A 107 -13.80 -10.86 1.20
C VAL A 107 -14.19 -12.33 1.19
N ALA A 108 -13.29 -13.24 1.49
CA ALA A 108 -13.54 -14.65 1.60
C ALA A 108 -14.23 -15.00 2.92
N THR A 109 -14.96 -16.10 2.93
CA THR A 109 -15.44 -16.71 4.17
C THR A 109 -14.27 -17.21 5.02
N PRO A 110 -14.40 -17.23 6.36
CA PRO A 110 -13.34 -17.73 7.23
C PRO A 110 -12.83 -19.11 6.80
N GLY A 111 -11.49 -19.28 6.77
CA GLY A 111 -10.84 -20.53 6.37
C GLY A 111 -10.59 -20.67 4.86
N GLN A 112 -10.99 -19.69 4.03
CA GLN A 112 -10.82 -19.74 2.57
C GLN A 112 -9.84 -18.69 2.02
N ASP A 113 -9.03 -18.09 2.87
CA ASP A 113 -8.06 -17.04 2.48
C ASP A 113 -6.74 -17.14 3.24
N GLU A 114 -6.56 -18.15 4.07
CA GLU A 114 -5.43 -18.20 5.00
C GLU A 114 -4.09 -18.35 4.29
N GLY A 115 -4.01 -19.20 3.28
CA GLY A 115 -2.80 -19.40 2.49
C GLY A 115 -2.41 -18.16 1.70
N ALA A 116 -3.40 -17.51 1.05
CA ALA A 116 -3.16 -16.27 0.33
C ALA A 116 -2.73 -15.14 1.26
N ARG A 117 -3.38 -15.00 2.42
CA ARG A 117 -3.06 -13.97 3.43
C ARG A 117 -1.66 -14.16 3.98
N VAL A 118 -1.32 -15.39 4.42
CA VAL A 118 0.03 -15.69 4.94
C VAL A 118 1.10 -15.43 3.90
N THR A 119 0.85 -15.84 2.64
CA THR A 119 1.78 -15.58 1.54
C THR A 119 1.92 -14.07 1.27
N LEU A 120 0.81 -13.32 1.26
CA LEU A 120 0.83 -11.87 1.07
C LEU A 120 1.65 -11.17 2.16
N GLU A 121 1.36 -11.44 3.43
CA GLU A 121 2.06 -10.86 4.58
C GLU A 121 3.56 -11.21 4.56
N THR A 122 3.91 -12.45 4.19
CA THR A 122 5.30 -12.88 4.04
C THR A 122 6.03 -12.06 2.97
N VAL A 123 5.43 -11.90 1.79
CA VAL A 123 6.04 -11.12 0.70
C VAL A 123 6.13 -9.64 1.08
N LEU A 124 5.10 -9.07 1.69
CA LEU A 124 5.11 -7.68 2.15
C LEU A 124 6.20 -7.43 3.20
N ALA A 125 6.42 -8.38 4.11
CA ALA A 125 7.51 -8.32 5.08
C ALA A 125 8.90 -8.36 4.39
N GLN A 126 9.08 -9.20 3.38
CA GLN A 126 10.31 -9.24 2.57
C GLN A 126 10.55 -7.94 1.79
N CYS A 127 9.49 -7.24 1.39
CA CYS A 127 9.56 -5.91 0.78
C CYS A 127 9.86 -4.80 1.80
N ASN A 128 9.97 -5.11 3.09
CA ASN A 128 10.04 -4.13 4.18
C ASN A 128 8.85 -3.16 4.17
N ALA A 129 7.67 -3.62 3.72
CA ALA A 129 6.43 -2.85 3.77
C ALA A 129 5.94 -2.72 5.22
N ARG A 130 5.24 -1.64 5.52
CA ARG A 130 4.68 -1.38 6.84
C ARG A 130 3.23 -1.83 6.91
N LEU A 131 3.00 -3.05 7.40
CA LEU A 131 1.65 -3.59 7.54
C LEU A 131 0.88 -2.87 8.65
N LEU A 132 -0.27 -2.29 8.32
CA LEU A 132 -1.20 -1.62 9.23
C LEU A 132 -2.22 -2.62 9.76
N HIS A 133 -1.82 -3.47 10.70
CA HIS A 133 -2.64 -4.58 11.22
C HIS A 133 -4.04 -4.14 11.65
N ALA A 134 -4.19 -2.96 12.28
CA ALA A 134 -5.49 -2.45 12.70
C ALA A 134 -6.46 -2.17 11.53
N ALA A 135 -5.93 -1.98 10.32
CA ALA A 135 -6.69 -1.74 9.09
C ALA A 135 -6.85 -3.00 8.23
N CYS A 136 -6.26 -4.13 8.64
CA CYS A 136 -6.43 -5.41 7.97
C CYS A 136 -7.75 -6.04 8.42
N GLN A 137 -8.68 -6.25 7.49
CA GLN A 137 -10.04 -6.70 7.82
C GLN A 137 -10.50 -7.86 6.95
N ARG A 138 -11.36 -8.71 7.54
CA ARG A 138 -12.13 -9.71 6.79
C ARG A 138 -13.60 -9.30 6.80
N ILE A 139 -14.13 -9.05 5.63
CA ILE A 139 -15.52 -8.64 5.39
C ILE A 139 -16.09 -9.61 4.33
N PRO A 140 -16.61 -10.78 4.72
CA PRO A 140 -17.08 -11.80 3.80
C PRO A 140 -18.14 -11.24 2.84
N LEU A 141 -17.94 -11.45 1.54
CA LEU A 141 -18.84 -10.97 0.48
C LEU A 141 -19.35 -12.15 -0.32
N MET A 142 -20.66 -12.26 -0.44
CA MET A 142 -21.30 -13.28 -1.25
C MET A 142 -21.67 -12.73 -2.63
N PRO A 143 -21.67 -13.55 -3.69
CA PRO A 143 -21.98 -13.09 -5.05
C PRO A 143 -23.30 -12.35 -5.20
N HIS A 144 -24.35 -12.74 -4.45
CA HIS A 144 -25.67 -12.10 -4.49
C HIS A 144 -25.70 -10.69 -3.85
N ALA A 145 -24.67 -10.32 -3.08
CA ALA A 145 -24.53 -8.98 -2.52
C ALA A 145 -23.85 -7.99 -3.50
N VAL A 146 -23.54 -8.44 -4.72
CA VAL A 146 -22.98 -7.59 -5.79
C VAL A 146 -24.05 -7.38 -6.84
N ASP A 147 -24.31 -6.12 -7.20
CA ASP A 147 -25.30 -5.73 -8.20
C ASP A 147 -24.80 -5.98 -9.65
N GLY A 148 -25.69 -5.74 -10.64
CA GLY A 148 -25.37 -5.89 -12.05
C GLY A 148 -24.30 -4.91 -12.57
N GLN A 149 -23.93 -3.89 -11.80
CA GLN A 149 -22.85 -2.94 -12.11
C GLN A 149 -21.52 -3.33 -11.44
N GLY A 150 -21.51 -4.44 -10.70
CA GLY A 150 -20.32 -4.92 -9.99
C GLY A 150 -20.01 -4.13 -8.70
N MET A 151 -21.02 -3.53 -8.08
CA MET A 151 -20.90 -2.82 -6.81
C MET A 151 -21.56 -3.65 -5.70
N VAL A 152 -21.00 -3.56 -4.49
CA VAL A 152 -21.65 -4.12 -3.31
C VAL A 152 -22.94 -3.36 -3.05
N SER A 153 -24.06 -4.06 -2.85
CA SER A 153 -25.40 -3.45 -2.66
C SER A 153 -25.89 -3.51 -1.22
N ASP A 154 -25.21 -4.28 -0.36
CA ASP A 154 -25.60 -4.50 1.05
C ASP A 154 -25.14 -3.34 1.95
N ALA A 155 -26.07 -2.73 2.68
CA ALA A 155 -25.78 -1.58 3.53
C ALA A 155 -24.87 -1.90 4.73
N GLN A 156 -24.94 -3.12 5.29
CA GLN A 156 -24.06 -3.52 6.39
C GLN A 156 -22.62 -3.70 5.90
N LEU A 157 -22.45 -4.26 4.70
CA LEU A 157 -21.14 -4.37 4.07
C LEU A 157 -20.57 -2.99 3.69
N HIS A 158 -21.40 -2.04 3.23
CA HIS A 158 -20.98 -0.65 3.03
C HIS A 158 -20.44 -0.04 4.32
N GLN A 159 -21.15 -0.22 5.45
CA GLN A 159 -20.71 0.31 6.74
C GLN A 159 -19.39 -0.33 7.17
N ALA A 160 -19.26 -1.66 7.04
CA ALA A 160 -18.02 -2.36 7.39
C ALA A 160 -16.81 -1.88 6.55
N LEU A 161 -17.01 -1.66 5.25
CA LEU A 161 -15.98 -1.10 4.37
C LEU A 161 -15.63 0.34 4.77
N ALA A 162 -16.61 1.18 5.08
CA ALA A 162 -16.38 2.54 5.53
C ALA A 162 -15.60 2.59 6.86
N ASP A 163 -15.96 1.74 7.82
CA ASP A 163 -15.28 1.65 9.12
C ASP A 163 -13.82 1.19 8.97
N MET A 164 -13.57 0.23 8.08
CA MET A 164 -12.22 -0.20 7.72
C MET A 164 -11.40 0.97 7.14
N LEU A 165 -11.97 1.72 6.20
CA LEU A 165 -11.30 2.87 5.57
C LEU A 165 -11.02 3.99 6.56
N GLN A 166 -11.93 4.26 7.49
CA GLN A 166 -11.70 5.20 8.58
C GLN A 166 -10.55 4.76 9.48
N THR A 167 -10.51 3.47 9.83
CA THR A 167 -9.42 2.90 10.63
C THR A 167 -8.09 3.02 9.91
N LEU A 168 -8.05 2.70 8.62
CA LEU A 168 -6.86 2.85 7.76
C LEU A 168 -6.37 4.30 7.75
N THR A 169 -7.27 5.24 7.50
CA THR A 169 -6.92 6.67 7.42
C THR A 169 -6.41 7.21 8.76
N ARG A 170 -7.05 6.86 9.88
CA ARG A 170 -6.60 7.25 11.23
C ARG A 170 -5.21 6.68 11.53
N THR A 171 -4.99 5.41 11.19
CA THR A 171 -3.70 4.75 11.42
C THR A 171 -2.60 5.39 10.58
N LEU A 172 -2.88 5.76 9.33
CA LEU A 172 -1.96 6.49 8.46
C LEU A 172 -1.55 7.84 9.07
N THR A 173 -2.51 8.63 9.53
CA THR A 173 -2.25 9.93 10.13
C THR A 173 -1.36 9.79 11.37
N GLN A 174 -1.62 8.82 12.23
CA GLN A 174 -0.79 8.55 13.42
C GLN A 174 0.64 8.15 13.07
N VAL A 175 0.80 7.37 12.00
CA VAL A 175 2.10 6.95 11.48
C VAL A 175 2.89 8.14 10.96
N GLN A 176 2.28 9.00 10.15
CA GLN A 176 2.89 10.19 9.58
C GLN A 176 3.29 11.19 10.67
N THR A 177 2.44 11.39 11.68
CA THR A 177 2.74 12.28 12.82
C THR A 177 3.92 11.79 13.65
N ARG A 178 4.08 10.48 13.84
CA ARG A 178 5.21 9.89 14.57
C ARG A 178 6.55 9.97 13.81
N GLN A 179 6.49 10.06 12.49
CA GLN A 179 7.69 10.20 11.64
C GLN A 179 8.16 11.64 11.49
N ALA A 180 7.33 12.63 11.83
CA ALA A 180 7.76 14.03 11.88
C ALA A 180 8.78 14.20 13.01
N PRO A 181 10.05 14.62 12.72
CA PRO A 181 11.06 14.74 13.75
C PRO A 181 10.64 15.82 14.77
N SER A 182 10.63 15.47 16.06
CA SER A 182 10.24 16.38 17.15
C SER A 182 11.11 17.64 17.26
N TRP A 183 12.30 17.65 16.64
CA TRP A 183 13.21 18.80 16.61
C TRP A 183 12.79 19.91 15.62
N GLN A 184 11.88 19.64 14.67
CA GLN A 184 11.35 20.69 13.78
C GLN A 184 10.36 21.63 14.47
N ILE A 185 9.90 21.31 15.68
CA ILE A 185 8.88 22.09 16.40
C ILE A 185 9.49 23.25 17.21
N ASN A 186 10.82 23.29 17.39
CA ASN A 186 11.49 24.29 18.24
C ASN A 186 12.70 24.97 17.57
N SER A 187 12.56 25.43 16.34
CA SER A 187 13.59 26.30 15.72
C SER A 187 13.77 27.67 16.41
N SER A 188 12.91 27.99 17.37
CA SER A 188 13.03 29.22 18.19
C SER A 188 13.93 29.09 19.43
N LEU A 189 14.46 27.91 19.75
CA LEU A 189 15.27 27.68 20.95
C LEU A 189 16.79 27.65 20.70
N PHE A 190 17.22 27.72 19.45
CA PHE A 190 18.65 27.86 19.16
C PHE A 190 18.90 29.24 18.53
N PRO A 191 19.53 30.18 19.25
CA PRO A 191 20.00 31.41 18.63
C PRO A 191 20.99 31.02 17.52
N THR A 192 20.75 31.54 16.33
CA THR A 192 21.71 31.43 15.22
C THR A 192 23.01 32.08 15.67
N LEU A 193 24.03 31.27 15.95
CA LEU A 193 25.40 31.75 16.11
C LEU A 193 25.80 32.35 14.77
N SER A 194 25.89 33.67 14.73
CA SER A 194 26.43 34.42 13.59
C SER A 194 27.84 33.90 13.32
N ARG A 195 28.03 33.44 12.13
CA ARG A 195 29.29 32.92 11.63
C ARG A 195 30.09 34.10 11.09
N ASP A 196 30.65 34.92 12.01
CA ASP A 196 31.68 35.89 11.67
C ASP A 196 32.98 35.47 12.35
N GLY A 197 33.97 35.22 11.50
CA GLY A 197 35.41 35.35 11.71
C GLY A 197 36.06 34.45 12.77
N ASP A 198 36.57 33.29 12.37
CA ASP A 198 37.97 32.92 12.57
C ASP A 198 38.21 31.47 12.13
N ARG A 199 38.81 31.29 11.00
CA ARG A 199 39.37 29.99 10.57
C ARG A 199 40.78 29.87 11.16
N PRO A 200 41.07 28.93 12.06
CA PRO A 200 42.44 28.63 12.41
C PRO A 200 43.13 28.00 11.17
N THR A 201 44.16 28.63 10.69
CA THR A 201 45.04 28.12 9.63
C THR A 201 45.85 26.94 10.15
N PHE A 202 45.54 25.74 9.65
CA PHE A 202 46.31 24.55 9.91
C PHE A 202 47.60 24.60 9.08
N ARG A 203 48.79 24.75 9.73
CA ARG A 203 50.09 24.58 9.10
C ARG A 203 50.52 23.10 9.22
N PRO A 204 50.79 22.40 8.10
CA PRO A 204 51.31 21.03 8.17
C PRO A 204 52.78 21.09 8.63
N ARG A 205 53.15 20.24 9.62
CA ARG A 205 54.52 19.99 10.02
C ARG A 205 55.21 19.14 8.91
N ARG A 206 56.46 19.58 8.56
CA ARG A 206 57.33 18.84 7.64
C ARG A 206 57.86 17.56 8.32
N PRO A 207 57.97 16.45 7.57
CA PRO A 207 58.64 15.25 8.09
C PRO A 207 60.15 15.44 8.12
N PHE A 208 60.78 14.79 9.09
CA PHE A 208 62.22 14.56 9.15
C PHE A 208 62.63 13.48 8.18
#